data_f9efcc7b48b54b77feb8edf47364c59f
#
_entry.id   f9efcc7b48b54b77feb8edf47364c59f
#
_cell.length_a   1.000
_cell.length_b   1.000
_cell.length_c   1.000
_cell.angle_alpha   90.00
_cell.angle_beta   90.00
_cell.angle_gamma   90.00
#
_symmetry.space_group_name_H-M   'P 1'
#
loop_
_entity.id
_entity.type
_entity.pdbx_description
1 polymer ?
#
loop_
_entity_poly.entity_id
_entity_poly.type
_entity_poly.pdbx_seq_one_letter_code
_entity_poly.pdbx_strand_id
1 'polypeptide(L)'
;MCIRDSHCGVLTKEQAGEQVVLCGWVAKRRDHGGLIFIDLRDRSGIVQVVADPESAGSSFKTAEDIRNEYVIKVIGNVRLRDEDTINENIPTGTIEVLAHDIEVLNGAKTPPFYIKDGIDTDENLRLKYRYLDLRRPEMQRNLILRHKVAKLMRDYLDDNHFLEIETPMLCKSTPEGARDYLVPSRVNPGRFYALPQSPQIFKQLLMVAGMERYFQIARCFRDEDLRADRQPEFTQLDMEMSFMEVDEILELMEGLIHHIFKGALGKDIQIPFQRLTWDDAMDRFGSDKPDLRFGMELKNVSEAVQGCTFQVFNNVIANGGQVKCINVKGYADIPRRQLDELVKFCGIYGAKGMAWLQFPAEGGVKSSIAKFFSDENIEAIKKAAEVEAGDLLLFVADKPSVVAASLGALRIEMAKRRGLIDPDKLAFTWVVDFPMFEYNEEEKRYVAMHHPFTAPRDEDLPLLLTNPGKVYAKAYDMVLNGTEIGGGSIRIHRRDVQKKVFEAIGLSDEEAQEKFGFMMNAFEYGAPPHGGLAFGLDRLIMIMAQRDSIRDVIAFPKTQSASDLMTQAPNDVDEKQLRELHIKTSLLMKKDKEDK
;
A
#
# COMPACT_ATOMS: atom_id res chain seq x y z
N MET A 1 -21.19 22.02 27.58
CA MET A 1 -20.03 22.41 28.40
C MET A 1 -19.08 21.23 28.45
N CYS A 2 -17.80 21.39 28.10
CA CYS A 2 -16.83 20.31 28.18
C CYS A 2 -16.55 20.01 29.65
N ILE A 3 -16.45 18.72 30.03
CA ILE A 3 -16.11 18.35 31.44
C ILE A 3 -14.63 18.54 31.74
N ARG A 4 -13.81 18.90 30.73
CA ARG A 4 -12.40 19.27 30.82
C ARG A 4 -12.16 20.60 30.10
N ASP A 5 -11.16 21.37 30.53
CA ASP A 5 -10.72 22.60 29.89
C ASP A 5 -9.40 22.44 29.10
N SER A 6 -8.57 21.49 29.50
CA SER A 6 -7.23 21.30 28.96
C SER A 6 -6.97 19.86 28.51
N HIS A 7 -6.05 19.68 27.55
CA HIS A 7 -5.54 18.37 27.14
C HIS A 7 -4.22 18.05 27.85
N CYS A 8 -3.97 16.76 28.09
CA CYS A 8 -2.81 16.30 28.85
C CYS A 8 -1.46 16.66 28.18
N GLY A 9 -1.34 16.42 26.89
CA GLY A 9 -0.07 16.53 26.16
C GLY A 9 0.25 17.92 25.62
N VAL A 10 -0.62 18.93 25.80
CA VAL A 10 -0.38 20.30 25.31
C VAL A 10 0.03 21.28 26.40
N LEU A 11 0.03 20.84 27.65
CA LEU A 11 0.46 21.68 28.78
C LEU A 11 1.97 21.93 28.69
N THR A 12 2.35 23.18 28.95
CA THR A 12 3.74 23.63 28.94
C THR A 12 4.05 24.42 30.24
N LYS A 13 5.28 24.86 30.38
CA LYS A 13 5.70 25.74 31.49
C LYS A 13 4.95 27.09 31.51
N GLU A 14 4.32 27.48 30.44
CA GLU A 14 3.56 28.74 30.34
C GLU A 14 2.28 28.71 31.19
N GLN A 15 1.70 27.53 31.40
CA GLN A 15 0.53 27.32 32.27
C GLN A 15 0.91 27.12 33.73
N ALA A 16 2.18 27.25 34.15
CA ALA A 16 2.59 27.10 35.52
C ALA A 16 1.85 28.08 36.44
N GLY A 17 1.22 27.58 37.51
CA GLY A 17 0.36 28.32 38.42
C GLY A 17 -1.13 28.33 38.07
N GLU A 18 -1.49 27.92 36.83
CA GLU A 18 -2.90 27.83 36.44
C GLU A 18 -3.56 26.56 36.99
N GLN A 19 -4.85 26.67 37.32
CA GLN A 19 -5.69 25.52 37.62
C GLN A 19 -6.25 24.94 36.31
N VAL A 20 -6.16 23.62 36.16
CA VAL A 20 -6.64 22.88 34.99
C VAL A 20 -7.57 21.75 35.38
N VAL A 21 -8.49 21.41 34.46
CA VAL A 21 -9.36 20.24 34.57
C VAL A 21 -8.99 19.26 33.44
N LEU A 22 -8.39 18.14 33.80
CA LEU A 22 -7.94 17.11 32.88
C LEU A 22 -8.85 15.89 32.93
N CYS A 23 -9.07 15.24 31.79
CA CYS A 23 -9.70 13.92 31.71
C CYS A 23 -8.87 13.01 30.82
N GLY A 24 -8.65 11.77 31.27
CA GLY A 24 -7.85 10.83 30.51
C GLY A 24 -7.84 9.44 31.13
N TRP A 25 -6.98 8.61 30.58
CA TRP A 25 -6.72 7.26 31.05
C TRP A 25 -5.45 7.22 31.90
N VAL A 26 -5.47 6.48 33.00
CA VAL A 26 -4.30 6.21 33.86
C VAL A 26 -3.35 5.29 33.11
N ALA A 27 -2.32 5.82 32.45
CA ALA A 27 -1.32 5.02 31.77
C ALA A 27 -0.42 4.26 32.73
N LYS A 28 -0.06 4.89 33.85
CA LYS A 28 0.76 4.28 34.92
C LYS A 28 0.47 4.96 36.24
N ARG A 29 0.45 4.18 37.33
CA ARG A 29 0.41 4.64 38.70
C ARG A 29 1.65 4.16 39.47
N ARG A 30 2.24 5.02 40.26
CA ARG A 30 3.40 4.75 41.12
C ARG A 30 3.12 5.31 42.50
N ASP A 31 3.60 4.63 43.54
CA ASP A 31 3.56 5.05 44.93
C ASP A 31 5.00 5.19 45.41
N HIS A 32 5.35 6.36 45.91
CA HIS A 32 6.67 6.68 46.41
C HIS A 32 6.55 7.47 47.72
N GLY A 33 6.64 6.75 48.86
CA GLY A 33 6.77 7.39 50.15
C GLY A 33 5.58 8.24 50.56
N GLY A 34 4.36 7.86 50.18
CA GLY A 34 3.14 8.60 50.50
C GLY A 34 2.72 9.63 49.44
N LEU A 35 3.43 9.70 48.32
CA LEU A 35 3.01 10.45 47.15
C LEU A 35 2.58 9.49 46.04
N ILE A 36 1.44 9.77 45.43
CA ILE A 36 0.94 9.00 44.30
C ILE A 36 1.22 9.77 43.01
N PHE A 37 1.99 9.15 42.09
CA PHE A 37 2.28 9.67 40.77
C PHE A 37 1.42 8.94 39.75
N ILE A 38 0.70 9.70 38.90
CA ILE A 38 -0.19 9.19 37.86
C ILE A 38 0.24 9.78 36.55
N ASP A 39 0.63 8.93 35.61
CA ASP A 39 0.82 9.32 34.22
C ASP A 39 -0.57 9.31 33.57
N LEU A 40 -1.20 10.49 33.43
CA LEU A 40 -2.50 10.66 32.81
C LEU A 40 -2.35 10.86 31.33
N ARG A 41 -3.01 10.02 30.53
CA ARG A 41 -2.92 10.01 29.06
C ARG A 41 -4.24 10.39 28.42
N ASP A 42 -4.18 11.28 27.44
CA ASP A 42 -5.24 11.47 26.45
C ASP A 42 -4.67 11.36 25.02
N ARG A 43 -5.47 11.74 24.00
CA ARG A 43 -5.03 11.70 22.60
C ARG A 43 -3.85 12.63 22.30
N SER A 44 -3.67 13.70 23.06
CA SER A 44 -2.61 14.68 22.85
C SER A 44 -1.26 14.24 23.42
N GLY A 45 -1.27 13.34 24.42
CA GLY A 45 -0.06 12.86 25.08
C GLY A 45 -0.28 12.50 26.54
N ILE A 46 0.78 12.61 27.32
CA ILE A 46 0.82 12.25 28.74
C ILE A 46 1.26 13.45 29.55
N VAL A 47 0.65 13.63 30.73
CA VAL A 47 1.13 14.53 31.79
C VAL A 47 1.22 13.78 33.11
N GLN A 48 2.24 14.07 33.92
CA GLN A 48 2.30 13.55 35.28
C GLN A 48 1.37 14.34 36.21
N VAL A 49 0.53 13.63 36.93
CA VAL A 49 -0.28 14.15 38.03
C VAL A 49 0.32 13.65 39.32
N VAL A 50 0.43 14.54 40.31
CA VAL A 50 0.90 14.22 41.67
C VAL A 50 -0.26 14.43 42.65
N ALA A 51 -0.57 13.39 43.41
CA ALA A 51 -1.47 13.49 44.54
C ALA A 51 -0.68 13.30 45.82
N ASP A 52 -0.75 14.27 46.70
CA ASP A 52 -0.23 14.19 48.05
C ASP A 52 -1.40 14.32 49.05
N PRO A 53 -1.26 13.82 50.30
CA PRO A 53 -2.33 13.85 51.29
C PRO A 53 -2.84 15.25 51.64
N GLU A 54 -1.95 16.27 51.58
CA GLU A 54 -2.31 17.64 51.95
C GLU A 54 -3.10 18.34 50.85
N SER A 55 -2.66 18.23 49.57
CA SER A 55 -3.31 18.91 48.45
C SER A 55 -4.54 18.21 47.93
N ALA A 56 -4.53 16.86 47.86
CA ALA A 56 -5.63 16.05 47.36
C ALA A 56 -6.71 15.74 48.40
N GLY A 57 -6.44 15.92 49.68
CA GLY A 57 -7.40 15.72 50.75
C GLY A 57 -8.13 14.37 50.68
N SER A 58 -9.47 14.37 50.63
CA SER A 58 -10.27 13.14 50.50
C SER A 58 -10.03 12.37 49.19
N SER A 59 -9.60 13.04 48.12
CA SER A 59 -9.30 12.41 46.84
C SER A 59 -8.00 11.62 46.84
N PHE A 60 -7.14 11.76 47.87
CA PHE A 60 -5.93 10.96 48.02
C PHE A 60 -6.25 9.46 48.09
N LYS A 61 -7.30 9.08 48.82
CA LYS A 61 -7.78 7.69 48.86
C LYS A 61 -8.17 7.16 47.46
N THR A 62 -8.81 7.99 46.66
CA THR A 62 -9.11 7.66 45.26
C THR A 62 -7.82 7.40 44.46
N ALA A 63 -6.79 8.24 44.64
CA ALA A 63 -5.49 8.06 43.98
C ALA A 63 -4.79 6.75 44.39
N GLU A 64 -4.95 6.28 45.62
CA GLU A 64 -4.45 4.98 46.08
C GLU A 64 -5.17 3.80 45.39
N ASP A 65 -6.48 3.92 45.19
CA ASP A 65 -7.34 2.82 44.73
C ASP A 65 -7.39 2.67 43.19
N ILE A 66 -7.09 3.73 42.42
CA ILE A 66 -7.12 3.68 40.94
C ILE A 66 -6.09 2.69 40.39
N ARG A 67 -6.39 2.15 39.20
CA ARG A 67 -5.53 1.20 38.47
C ARG A 67 -5.31 1.69 37.04
N ASN A 68 -4.38 1.05 36.37
CA ASN A 68 -4.10 1.35 34.96
C ASN A 68 -5.37 1.26 34.11
N GLU A 69 -5.46 2.15 33.13
CA GLU A 69 -6.56 2.30 32.19
C GLU A 69 -7.90 2.74 32.80
N TYR A 70 -7.96 3.08 34.12
CA TYR A 70 -9.11 3.79 34.65
C TYR A 70 -9.25 5.15 33.98
N VAL A 71 -10.47 5.57 33.70
CA VAL A 71 -10.79 6.90 33.20
C VAL A 71 -11.04 7.81 34.40
N ILE A 72 -10.24 8.85 34.51
CA ILE A 72 -10.32 9.78 35.64
C ILE A 72 -10.43 11.23 35.15
N LYS A 73 -11.03 12.05 36.01
CA LYS A 73 -10.99 13.51 35.91
C LYS A 73 -10.11 14.01 37.08
N VAL A 74 -9.25 14.95 36.80
CA VAL A 74 -8.33 15.58 37.73
C VAL A 74 -8.53 17.09 37.66
N ILE A 75 -8.70 17.71 38.84
CA ILE A 75 -8.62 19.16 39.03
C ILE A 75 -7.34 19.43 39.81
N GLY A 76 -6.47 20.28 39.28
CA GLY A 76 -5.19 20.55 39.93
C GLY A 76 -4.47 21.75 39.32
N ASN A 77 -3.39 22.16 39.98
CA ASN A 77 -2.55 23.26 39.52
C ASN A 77 -1.33 22.74 38.77
N VAL A 78 -1.05 23.34 37.63
CA VAL A 78 0.21 23.10 36.89
C VAL A 78 1.37 23.69 37.69
N ARG A 79 2.42 22.91 37.92
CA ARG A 79 3.65 23.39 38.55
C ARG A 79 4.88 22.93 37.77
N LEU A 80 5.98 23.69 37.89
CA LEU A 80 7.27 23.27 37.36
C LEU A 80 7.83 22.14 38.19
N ARG A 81 8.49 21.20 37.57
CA ARG A 81 9.31 20.20 38.25
C ARG A 81 10.65 20.78 38.64
N ASP A 82 11.21 20.27 39.71
CA ASP A 82 12.61 20.56 40.05
C ASP A 82 13.54 20.02 38.96
N GLU A 83 14.67 20.68 38.75
CA GLU A 83 15.62 20.35 37.70
C GLU A 83 16.03 18.87 37.69
N ASP A 84 16.22 18.28 38.88
CA ASP A 84 16.59 16.87 39.07
C ASP A 84 15.44 15.87 38.77
N THR A 85 14.21 16.34 38.61
CA THR A 85 13.01 15.51 38.39
C THR A 85 12.41 15.67 36.99
N ILE A 86 13.02 16.50 36.15
CA ILE A 86 12.60 16.68 34.74
C ILE A 86 12.64 15.32 34.02
N ASN A 87 11.58 15.00 33.29
CA ASN A 87 11.49 13.79 32.49
C ASN A 87 11.57 14.11 31.00
N GLU A 88 12.74 13.96 30.41
CA GLU A 88 13.00 14.23 28.99
C GLU A 88 12.28 13.27 28.03
N ASN A 89 11.72 12.15 28.54
CA ASN A 89 11.04 11.15 27.70
C ASN A 89 9.59 11.52 27.32
N ILE A 90 9.04 12.59 27.92
CA ILE A 90 7.70 13.10 27.57
C ILE A 90 7.74 14.60 27.30
N PRO A 91 6.97 15.10 26.32
CA PRO A 91 6.98 16.54 25.99
C PRO A 91 6.60 17.46 27.15
N THR A 92 5.76 16.99 28.07
CA THR A 92 5.31 17.72 29.26
C THR A 92 6.25 17.54 30.46
N GLY A 93 7.43 16.96 30.27
CA GLY A 93 8.29 16.48 31.34
C GLY A 93 8.91 17.57 32.25
N THR A 94 8.81 18.84 31.87
CA THR A 94 9.25 20.00 32.66
C THR A 94 8.19 20.45 33.68
N ILE A 95 6.96 19.91 33.55
CA ILE A 95 5.83 20.26 34.42
C ILE A 95 5.17 19.02 35.01
N GLU A 96 4.36 19.23 36.01
CA GLU A 96 3.42 18.24 36.54
C GLU A 96 2.17 18.96 37.09
N VAL A 97 1.10 18.21 37.31
CA VAL A 97 -0.15 18.75 37.87
C VAL A 97 -0.33 18.27 39.30
N LEU A 98 -0.31 19.20 40.25
CA LEU A 98 -0.63 18.91 41.64
C LEU A 98 -2.13 18.80 41.78
N ALA A 99 -2.63 17.59 42.09
CA ALA A 99 -4.05 17.31 42.15
C ALA A 99 -4.69 17.88 43.44
N HIS A 100 -5.86 18.50 43.27
CA HIS A 100 -6.75 18.92 44.38
C HIS A 100 -7.96 18.01 44.47
N ASP A 101 -8.43 17.50 43.32
CA ASP A 101 -9.55 16.57 43.27
C ASP A 101 -9.33 15.53 42.16
N ILE A 102 -9.72 14.28 42.45
CA ILE A 102 -9.63 13.14 41.53
C ILE A 102 -10.95 12.38 41.61
N GLU A 103 -11.63 12.35 40.46
CA GLU A 103 -12.88 11.62 40.29
C GLU A 103 -12.67 10.44 39.32
N VAL A 104 -13.10 9.23 39.73
CA VAL A 104 -13.15 8.07 38.82
C VAL A 104 -14.40 8.15 37.96
N LEU A 105 -14.24 8.45 36.67
CA LEU A 105 -15.34 8.47 35.73
C LEU A 105 -15.75 7.06 35.31
N ASN A 106 -14.77 6.15 35.19
CA ASN A 106 -15.02 4.74 34.92
C ASN A 106 -13.83 3.88 35.28
N GLY A 107 -14.09 2.71 35.88
CA GLY A 107 -13.08 1.69 36.14
C GLY A 107 -12.74 0.88 34.91
N ALA A 108 -11.62 0.15 34.95
CA ALA A 108 -11.19 -0.74 33.85
C ALA A 108 -10.74 -2.09 34.40
N LYS A 109 -10.96 -3.13 33.60
CA LYS A 109 -10.28 -4.43 33.79
C LYS A 109 -8.82 -4.30 33.37
N THR A 110 -7.96 -5.20 33.86
CA THR A 110 -6.58 -5.32 33.35
C THR A 110 -6.58 -5.61 31.86
N PRO A 111 -5.93 -4.77 31.02
CA PRO A 111 -5.83 -5.01 29.60
C PRO A 111 -5.09 -6.33 29.29
N PRO A 112 -5.42 -7.01 28.17
CA PRO A 112 -4.75 -8.25 27.77
C PRO A 112 -3.31 -8.03 27.28
N PHE A 113 -2.91 -6.78 27.03
CA PHE A 113 -1.56 -6.36 26.66
C PHE A 113 -1.29 -4.92 27.10
N TYR A 114 -0.02 -4.53 27.12
CA TYR A 114 0.37 -3.19 27.51
C TYR A 114 0.04 -2.14 26.45
N ILE A 115 -0.50 -1.00 26.86
CA ILE A 115 -0.80 0.14 25.99
C ILE A 115 0.45 1.02 25.84
N LYS A 116 1.43 0.53 25.08
CA LYS A 116 2.69 1.23 24.78
C LYS A 116 3.22 0.83 23.40
N ASP A 117 4.18 1.59 22.87
CA ASP A 117 4.84 1.24 21.62
C ASP A 117 5.80 0.05 21.80
N GLY A 118 6.13 -0.63 20.70
CA GLY A 118 7.12 -1.71 20.67
C GLY A 118 6.73 -2.97 21.47
N ILE A 119 5.45 -3.32 21.53
CA ILE A 119 4.99 -4.56 22.18
C ILE A 119 5.16 -5.77 21.25
N ASP A 120 5.62 -6.88 21.84
CA ASP A 120 5.64 -8.20 21.18
C ASP A 120 4.35 -8.96 21.52
N THR A 121 3.24 -8.51 20.92
CA THR A 121 1.91 -9.10 21.13
C THR A 121 1.37 -9.59 19.79
N ASP A 122 0.85 -10.82 19.79
CA ASP A 122 0.24 -11.43 18.62
C ASP A 122 -0.80 -10.51 17.95
N GLU A 123 -0.74 -10.40 16.63
CA GLU A 123 -1.60 -9.50 15.87
C GLU A 123 -3.09 -9.82 16.06
N ASN A 124 -3.47 -11.10 16.14
CA ASN A 124 -4.87 -11.49 16.32
C ASN A 124 -5.41 -11.04 17.69
N LEU A 125 -4.57 -11.07 18.74
CA LEU A 125 -4.97 -10.55 20.04
C LEU A 125 -5.16 -9.03 19.99
N ARG A 126 -4.27 -8.30 19.31
CA ARG A 126 -4.42 -6.86 19.08
C ARG A 126 -5.66 -6.52 18.27
N LEU A 127 -5.97 -7.28 17.20
CA LEU A 127 -7.17 -7.11 16.39
C LEU A 127 -8.46 -7.46 17.14
N LYS A 128 -8.44 -8.47 18.00
CA LYS A 128 -9.58 -8.81 18.87
C LYS A 128 -9.92 -7.70 19.86
N TYR A 129 -8.91 -7.03 20.39
CA TYR A 129 -9.05 -5.90 21.31
C TYR A 129 -8.62 -4.58 20.63
N ARG A 130 -9.03 -4.39 19.39
CA ARG A 130 -8.56 -3.27 18.55
C ARG A 130 -8.77 -1.90 19.18
N TYR A 131 -9.86 -1.70 19.92
CA TYR A 131 -10.12 -0.47 20.66
C TYR A 131 -9.08 -0.17 21.76
N LEU A 132 -8.38 -1.19 22.29
CA LEU A 132 -7.24 -1.00 23.19
C LEU A 132 -5.95 -0.77 22.39
N ASP A 133 -5.73 -1.52 21.31
CA ASP A 133 -4.58 -1.35 20.43
C ASP A 133 -4.51 0.09 19.87
N LEU A 134 -5.65 0.67 19.52
CA LEU A 134 -5.78 2.05 19.05
C LEU A 134 -5.47 3.12 20.13
N ARG A 135 -5.34 2.75 21.40
CA ARG A 135 -4.83 3.64 22.46
C ARG A 135 -3.31 3.79 22.44
N ARG A 136 -2.59 2.89 21.77
CA ARG A 136 -1.12 2.94 21.71
C ARG A 136 -0.70 4.18 20.89
N PRO A 137 0.33 4.90 21.37
CA PRO A 137 0.74 6.15 20.71
C PRO A 137 1.05 6.00 19.22
N GLU A 138 1.73 4.93 18.81
CA GLU A 138 2.05 4.69 17.40
C GLU A 138 0.77 4.52 16.54
N MET A 139 -0.24 3.83 17.05
CA MET A 139 -1.50 3.64 16.33
C MET A 139 -2.29 4.96 16.20
N GLN A 140 -2.26 5.77 17.27
CA GLN A 140 -2.86 7.11 17.23
C GLN A 140 -2.14 8.01 16.23
N ARG A 141 -0.81 8.01 16.21
CA ARG A 141 -0.01 8.78 15.23
C ARG A 141 -0.38 8.39 13.79
N ASN A 142 -0.55 7.10 13.51
CA ASN A 142 -0.92 6.63 12.18
C ASN A 142 -2.30 7.17 11.73
N LEU A 143 -3.31 7.14 12.63
CA LEU A 143 -4.64 7.65 12.31
C LEU A 143 -4.68 9.18 12.21
N ILE A 144 -3.91 9.88 13.03
CA ILE A 144 -3.75 11.34 12.95
C ILE A 144 -3.07 11.72 11.63
N LEU A 145 -2.02 10.99 11.22
CA LEU A 145 -1.38 11.18 9.93
C LEU A 145 -2.39 10.98 8.79
N ARG A 146 -3.17 9.88 8.83
CA ARG A 146 -4.22 9.60 7.85
C ARG A 146 -5.22 10.75 7.73
N HIS A 147 -5.70 11.27 8.87
CA HIS A 147 -6.61 12.41 8.90
C HIS A 147 -5.97 13.65 8.24
N LYS A 148 -4.71 13.96 8.63
CA LYS A 148 -3.98 15.13 8.10
C LYS A 148 -3.77 15.02 6.59
N VAL A 149 -3.37 13.84 6.10
CA VAL A 149 -3.19 13.59 4.66
C VAL A 149 -4.50 13.75 3.90
N ALA A 150 -5.60 13.15 4.40
CA ALA A 150 -6.91 13.28 3.76
C ALA A 150 -7.40 14.74 3.69
N LYS A 151 -7.10 15.55 4.73
CA LYS A 151 -7.37 16.99 4.69
C LYS A 151 -6.54 17.70 3.62
N LEU A 152 -5.23 17.46 3.59
CA LEU A 152 -4.33 18.08 2.61
C LEU A 152 -4.70 17.70 1.16
N MET A 153 -5.18 16.47 0.92
CA MET A 153 -5.71 16.06 -0.37
C MET A 153 -6.91 16.92 -0.79
N ARG A 154 -7.86 17.12 0.13
CA ARG A 154 -9.04 17.97 -0.14
C ARG A 154 -8.65 19.41 -0.39
N ASP A 155 -7.78 19.99 0.45
CA ASP A 155 -7.33 21.37 0.31
C ASP A 155 -6.67 21.59 -1.07
N TYR A 156 -5.75 20.72 -1.48
CA TYR A 156 -5.07 20.83 -2.78
C TYR A 156 -6.02 20.67 -3.98
N LEU A 157 -6.94 19.71 -3.91
CA LEU A 157 -7.86 19.45 -5.02
C LEU A 157 -8.92 20.53 -5.15
N ASP A 158 -9.40 21.09 -4.04
CA ASP A 158 -10.30 22.25 -4.03
C ASP A 158 -9.62 23.48 -4.66
N ASP A 159 -8.38 23.77 -4.27
CA ASP A 159 -7.56 24.84 -4.86
C ASP A 159 -7.33 24.66 -6.38
N ASN A 160 -7.39 23.41 -6.87
CA ASN A 160 -7.28 23.05 -8.29
C ASN A 160 -8.65 22.82 -8.96
N HIS A 161 -9.73 23.31 -8.36
CA HIS A 161 -11.09 23.32 -8.91
C HIS A 161 -11.72 21.93 -9.10
N PHE A 162 -11.33 20.94 -8.29
CA PHE A 162 -12.01 19.65 -8.24
C PHE A 162 -13.23 19.70 -7.33
N LEU A 163 -14.26 18.98 -7.71
CA LEU A 163 -15.47 18.80 -6.92
C LEU A 163 -15.47 17.44 -6.22
N GLU A 164 -15.63 17.41 -4.89
CA GLU A 164 -15.82 16.15 -4.16
C GLU A 164 -17.27 15.69 -4.34
N ILE A 165 -17.47 14.59 -5.07
CA ILE A 165 -18.79 14.06 -5.38
C ILE A 165 -18.87 12.60 -4.96
N GLU A 166 -19.87 12.27 -4.13
CA GLU A 166 -20.13 10.89 -3.71
C GLU A 166 -20.79 10.09 -4.84
N THR A 167 -20.42 8.81 -4.94
CA THR A 167 -20.98 7.85 -5.88
C THR A 167 -21.68 6.70 -5.14
N PRO A 168 -22.64 5.99 -5.77
CA PRO A 168 -23.36 4.92 -5.12
C PRO A 168 -22.47 3.79 -4.63
N MET A 169 -22.80 3.22 -3.46
CA MET A 169 -22.22 1.99 -2.93
C MET A 169 -22.99 0.74 -3.38
N LEU A 170 -24.28 0.86 -3.71
CA LEU A 170 -25.11 -0.21 -4.25
C LEU A 170 -25.14 -0.08 -5.77
N CYS A 171 -24.26 -0.82 -6.44
CA CYS A 171 -24.03 -0.73 -7.88
C CYS A 171 -24.53 -1.98 -8.62
N LYS A 172 -24.47 -1.93 -9.95
CA LYS A 172 -24.56 -3.12 -10.80
C LYS A 172 -23.21 -3.84 -10.76
N SER A 173 -23.22 -5.18 -10.70
CA SER A 173 -22.01 -5.98 -10.88
C SER A 173 -21.38 -5.70 -12.26
N THR A 174 -20.10 -5.38 -12.26
CA THR A 174 -19.32 -5.10 -13.45
C THR A 174 -17.96 -5.81 -13.37
N PRO A 175 -17.49 -6.44 -14.45
CA PRO A 175 -16.22 -7.15 -14.45
C PRO A 175 -15.06 -6.15 -14.52
N GLU A 176 -14.49 -5.80 -13.35
CA GLU A 176 -13.33 -4.89 -13.22
C GLU A 176 -12.03 -5.60 -12.77
N GLY A 177 -11.97 -6.93 -12.89
CA GLY A 177 -10.77 -7.71 -12.57
C GLY A 177 -10.87 -8.54 -11.29
N ALA A 178 -11.39 -8.01 -10.17
CA ALA A 178 -11.65 -8.75 -8.94
C ALA A 178 -13.08 -9.34 -8.91
N ARG A 179 -13.35 -10.21 -7.93
CA ARG A 179 -14.73 -10.65 -7.65
C ARG A 179 -15.45 -9.57 -6.86
N ASP A 180 -16.73 -9.41 -7.16
CA ASP A 180 -17.61 -8.48 -6.47
C ASP A 180 -18.16 -9.06 -5.17
N TYR A 181 -18.32 -8.22 -4.14
CA TYR A 181 -19.20 -8.51 -3.02
C TYR A 181 -20.66 -8.25 -3.41
N LEU A 182 -21.52 -9.28 -3.33
CA LEU A 182 -22.91 -9.18 -3.73
C LEU A 182 -23.83 -8.90 -2.55
N VAL A 183 -24.79 -8.00 -2.76
CA VAL A 183 -25.83 -7.63 -1.77
C VAL A 183 -27.19 -7.98 -2.34
N PRO A 184 -27.94 -8.93 -1.76
CA PRO A 184 -29.25 -9.31 -2.29
C PRO A 184 -30.29 -8.22 -2.11
N SER A 185 -31.15 -8.03 -3.11
CA SER A 185 -32.24 -7.06 -3.07
C SER A 185 -33.54 -7.67 -2.53
N ARG A 186 -34.03 -7.20 -1.41
CA ARG A 186 -35.33 -7.60 -0.86
C ARG A 186 -36.51 -7.18 -1.76
N VAL A 187 -36.38 -6.00 -2.38
CA VAL A 187 -37.47 -5.40 -3.20
C VAL A 187 -37.55 -6.06 -4.58
N ASN A 188 -36.43 -6.58 -5.08
CA ASN A 188 -36.36 -7.25 -6.38
C ASN A 188 -35.86 -8.68 -6.18
N PRO A 189 -36.73 -9.66 -5.92
CA PRO A 189 -36.34 -11.03 -5.64
C PRO A 189 -35.45 -11.65 -6.73
N GLY A 190 -34.36 -12.34 -6.34
CA GLY A 190 -33.40 -12.94 -7.27
C GLY A 190 -32.46 -11.95 -7.95
N ARG A 191 -32.52 -10.65 -7.59
CA ARG A 191 -31.59 -9.63 -8.06
C ARG A 191 -30.62 -9.22 -6.96
N PHE A 192 -29.41 -8.82 -7.38
CA PHE A 192 -28.34 -8.40 -6.48
C PHE A 192 -27.78 -7.04 -6.88
N TYR A 193 -27.42 -6.25 -5.88
CA TYR A 193 -26.45 -5.19 -6.03
C TYR A 193 -25.04 -5.77 -5.84
N ALA A 194 -24.05 -5.06 -6.33
CA ALA A 194 -22.65 -5.31 -6.01
C ALA A 194 -22.07 -4.08 -5.28
N LEU A 195 -21.12 -4.32 -4.36
CA LEU A 195 -20.32 -3.25 -3.80
C LEU A 195 -19.23 -2.86 -4.82
N PRO A 196 -18.94 -1.55 -5.00
CA PRO A 196 -18.05 -1.08 -6.07
C PRO A 196 -16.61 -1.47 -5.83
N GLN A 197 -15.94 -1.97 -6.86
CA GLN A 197 -14.48 -2.19 -6.84
C GLN A 197 -13.72 -0.87 -6.94
N SER A 198 -14.31 0.11 -7.62
CA SER A 198 -13.90 1.51 -7.75
C SER A 198 -15.08 2.34 -8.27
N PRO A 199 -15.06 3.69 -8.18
CA PRO A 199 -16.08 4.54 -8.79
C PRO A 199 -15.89 4.74 -10.30
N GLN A 200 -15.15 3.88 -11.01
CA GLN A 200 -14.70 4.05 -12.39
C GLN A 200 -15.80 4.46 -13.36
N ILE A 201 -16.95 3.80 -13.29
CA ILE A 201 -18.06 4.07 -14.21
C ILE A 201 -18.70 5.43 -13.91
N PHE A 202 -18.94 5.71 -12.63
CA PHE A 202 -19.62 6.95 -12.23
C PHE A 202 -18.75 8.18 -12.47
N LYS A 203 -17.45 8.11 -12.25
CA LYS A 203 -16.55 9.24 -12.54
C LYS A 203 -16.49 9.59 -14.03
N GLN A 204 -16.53 8.59 -14.92
CA GLN A 204 -16.62 8.84 -16.36
C GLN A 204 -17.98 9.45 -16.73
N LEU A 205 -19.08 9.00 -16.13
CA LEU A 205 -20.40 9.61 -16.31
C LEU A 205 -20.46 11.06 -15.80
N LEU A 206 -19.73 11.39 -14.74
CA LEU A 206 -19.59 12.77 -14.26
C LEU A 206 -18.84 13.66 -15.27
N MET A 207 -17.88 13.11 -16.03
CA MET A 207 -17.26 13.84 -17.13
C MET A 207 -18.28 14.12 -18.25
N VAL A 208 -19.10 13.13 -18.63
CA VAL A 208 -20.21 13.32 -19.58
C VAL A 208 -21.22 14.34 -19.06
N ALA A 209 -21.45 14.38 -17.74
CA ALA A 209 -22.32 15.35 -17.08
C ALA A 209 -21.73 16.77 -17.00
N GLY A 210 -20.49 16.98 -17.47
CA GLY A 210 -19.85 18.29 -17.50
C GLY A 210 -19.28 18.76 -16.16
N MET A 211 -18.99 17.85 -15.21
CA MET A 211 -18.37 18.20 -13.93
C MET A 211 -16.89 18.56 -14.05
N GLU A 212 -16.27 18.29 -15.18
CA GLU A 212 -14.90 18.59 -15.61
C GLU A 212 -13.79 18.05 -14.70
N ARG A 213 -13.84 18.27 -13.39
CA ARG A 213 -12.86 17.80 -12.40
C ARG A 213 -13.57 17.23 -11.19
N TYR A 214 -13.42 15.95 -10.99
CA TYR A 214 -14.03 15.16 -9.92
C TYR A 214 -12.97 14.53 -9.04
N PHE A 215 -13.24 14.47 -7.73
CA PHE A 215 -12.56 13.56 -6.85
C PHE A 215 -13.49 12.97 -5.78
N GLN A 216 -13.07 11.87 -5.18
CA GLN A 216 -13.72 11.27 -4.01
C GLN A 216 -12.71 10.49 -3.19
N ILE A 217 -12.76 10.61 -1.86
CA ILE A 217 -12.10 9.65 -0.97
C ILE A 217 -13.05 8.46 -0.81
N ALA A 218 -12.94 7.50 -1.75
CA ALA A 218 -13.91 6.44 -1.97
C ALA A 218 -13.58 5.16 -1.18
N ARG A 219 -14.63 4.48 -0.65
CA ARG A 219 -14.50 3.09 -0.20
C ARG A 219 -14.64 2.17 -1.40
N CYS A 220 -13.71 1.22 -1.50
CA CYS A 220 -13.64 0.21 -2.55
C CYS A 220 -13.66 -1.18 -1.94
N PHE A 221 -14.21 -2.15 -2.66
CA PHE A 221 -14.42 -3.51 -2.17
C PHE A 221 -13.94 -4.51 -3.23
N ARG A 222 -13.07 -5.45 -2.84
CA ARG A 222 -12.59 -6.51 -3.74
C ARG A 222 -12.48 -7.83 -2.98
N ASP A 223 -13.14 -8.86 -3.49
CA ASP A 223 -13.02 -10.22 -2.96
C ASP A 223 -11.82 -10.92 -3.63
N GLU A 224 -10.65 -10.69 -3.07
CA GLU A 224 -9.36 -11.20 -3.52
C GLU A 224 -8.59 -11.86 -2.39
N ASP A 225 -7.54 -12.62 -2.73
CA ASP A 225 -6.59 -13.14 -1.75
C ASP A 225 -5.85 -11.99 -1.05
N LEU A 226 -5.92 -11.99 0.29
CA LEU A 226 -5.37 -10.92 1.10
C LEU A 226 -3.87 -11.10 1.35
N ARG A 227 -3.17 -9.97 1.37
CA ARG A 227 -1.74 -9.83 1.67
C ARG A 227 -1.52 -8.72 2.68
N ALA A 228 -0.26 -8.44 3.05
CA ALA A 228 0.07 -7.37 3.98
C ALA A 228 -0.41 -5.98 3.50
N ASP A 229 -0.47 -5.77 2.19
CA ASP A 229 -0.87 -4.55 1.52
C ASP A 229 -2.26 -4.60 0.85
N ARG A 230 -3.08 -5.61 1.17
CA ARG A 230 -4.45 -5.79 0.62
C ARG A 230 -5.47 -6.04 1.71
N GLN A 231 -6.63 -5.41 1.55
CA GLN A 231 -7.81 -5.58 2.38
C GLN A 231 -9.05 -5.78 1.50
N PRO A 232 -10.08 -6.53 1.96
CA PRO A 232 -11.30 -6.73 1.18
C PRO A 232 -12.10 -5.43 1.01
N GLU A 233 -11.90 -4.49 1.91
CA GLU A 233 -12.41 -3.12 1.86
C GLU A 233 -11.26 -2.14 2.14
N PHE A 234 -11.08 -1.17 1.28
CA PHE A 234 -9.97 -0.20 1.35
C PHE A 234 -10.42 1.18 0.87
N THR A 235 -9.55 2.17 1.00
CA THR A 235 -9.87 3.55 0.61
C THR A 235 -8.94 4.01 -0.51
N GLN A 236 -9.53 4.62 -1.54
CA GLN A 236 -8.80 5.32 -2.60
C GLN A 236 -9.11 6.82 -2.56
N LEU A 237 -8.12 7.64 -2.90
CA LEU A 237 -8.37 8.95 -3.48
C LEU A 237 -8.55 8.72 -4.98
N ASP A 238 -9.78 8.85 -5.46
CA ASP A 238 -10.14 8.65 -6.85
C ASP A 238 -10.44 9.97 -7.54
N MET A 239 -9.93 10.15 -8.75
CA MET A 239 -10.02 11.40 -9.51
C MET A 239 -10.30 11.15 -10.98
N GLU A 240 -11.03 12.07 -11.62
CA GLU A 240 -11.22 12.11 -13.06
C GLU A 240 -11.30 13.58 -13.53
N MET A 241 -10.76 13.87 -14.70
CA MET A 241 -10.67 15.22 -15.23
C MET A 241 -10.80 15.23 -16.76
N SER A 242 -11.51 16.23 -17.27
CA SER A 242 -11.75 16.45 -18.70
C SER A 242 -10.70 17.40 -19.28
N PHE A 243 -10.47 17.29 -20.60
CA PHE A 243 -9.65 18.21 -21.40
C PHE A 243 -8.20 18.33 -20.95
N MET A 244 -7.60 17.23 -20.45
CA MET A 244 -6.20 17.18 -20.04
C MET A 244 -5.46 16.05 -20.78
N GLU A 245 -4.21 16.32 -21.11
CA GLU A 245 -3.27 15.35 -21.65
C GLU A 245 -2.50 14.64 -20.52
N VAL A 246 -1.79 13.55 -20.86
CA VAL A 246 -1.04 12.75 -19.88
C VAL A 246 -0.10 13.63 -19.03
N ASP A 247 0.71 14.47 -19.68
CA ASP A 247 1.73 15.28 -19.00
C ASP A 247 1.13 16.24 -17.99
N GLU A 248 -0.01 16.86 -18.30
CA GLU A 248 -0.72 17.77 -17.40
C GLU A 248 -1.27 17.04 -16.17
N ILE A 249 -1.76 15.80 -16.36
CA ILE A 249 -2.22 14.95 -15.24
C ILE A 249 -1.05 14.57 -14.34
N LEU A 250 0.08 14.15 -14.92
CA LEU A 250 1.26 13.78 -14.14
C LEU A 250 1.80 14.96 -13.32
N GLU A 251 1.91 16.15 -13.92
CA GLU A 251 2.36 17.36 -13.26
C GLU A 251 1.43 17.76 -12.08
N LEU A 252 0.12 17.72 -12.29
CA LEU A 252 -0.86 18.00 -11.25
C LEU A 252 -0.74 17.01 -10.07
N MET A 253 -0.52 15.72 -10.36
CA MET A 253 -0.38 14.69 -9.33
C MET A 253 0.96 14.79 -8.59
N GLU A 254 2.04 15.19 -9.25
CA GLU A 254 3.31 15.49 -8.60
C GLU A 254 3.16 16.65 -7.61
N GLY A 255 2.45 17.70 -7.99
CA GLY A 255 2.10 18.81 -7.11
C GLY A 255 1.28 18.37 -5.88
N LEU A 256 0.31 17.47 -6.07
CA LEU A 256 -0.46 16.89 -4.97
C LEU A 256 0.44 16.11 -3.99
N ILE A 257 1.31 15.25 -4.47
CA ILE A 257 2.23 14.47 -3.64
C ILE A 257 3.21 15.38 -2.90
N HIS A 258 3.79 16.36 -3.59
CA HIS A 258 4.64 17.37 -2.96
C HIS A 258 3.90 18.08 -1.80
N HIS A 259 2.68 18.57 -2.05
CA HIS A 259 1.84 19.25 -1.05
C HIS A 259 1.58 18.37 0.17
N ILE A 260 1.24 17.09 -0.04
CA ILE A 260 0.96 16.13 1.02
C ILE A 260 2.20 15.86 1.89
N PHE A 261 3.33 15.53 1.26
CA PHE A 261 4.56 15.19 2.01
C PHE A 261 5.11 16.40 2.77
N LYS A 262 5.08 17.57 2.16
CA LYS A 262 5.49 18.83 2.82
C LYS A 262 4.57 19.18 3.99
N GLY A 263 3.26 19.14 3.77
CA GLY A 263 2.26 19.48 4.79
C GLY A 263 2.18 18.47 5.93
N ALA A 264 2.27 17.17 5.65
CA ALA A 264 2.10 16.13 6.66
C ALA A 264 3.40 15.80 7.40
N LEU A 265 4.52 15.69 6.70
CA LEU A 265 5.81 15.21 7.22
C LEU A 265 6.90 16.28 7.26
N GLY A 266 6.68 17.47 6.69
CA GLY A 266 7.71 18.50 6.52
C GLY A 266 8.80 18.11 5.50
N LYS A 267 8.58 17.05 4.69
CA LYS A 267 9.53 16.60 3.67
C LYS A 267 9.28 17.30 2.35
N ASP A 268 10.30 17.97 1.82
CA ASP A 268 10.26 18.68 0.54
C ASP A 268 10.65 17.71 -0.59
N ILE A 269 9.66 17.21 -1.32
CA ILE A 269 9.85 16.23 -2.41
C ILE A 269 10.20 16.98 -3.69
N GLN A 270 11.28 16.60 -4.33
CA GLN A 270 11.70 17.20 -5.59
C GLN A 270 10.81 16.75 -6.74
N ILE A 271 10.31 17.69 -7.52
CA ILE A 271 9.55 17.48 -8.76
C ILE A 271 10.28 18.17 -9.93
N PRO A 272 10.14 17.72 -11.20
CA PRO A 272 9.33 16.58 -11.63
C PRO A 272 9.94 15.22 -11.28
N PHE A 273 9.09 14.16 -11.20
CA PHE A 273 9.56 12.80 -10.98
C PHE A 273 10.16 12.20 -12.24
N GLN A 274 11.09 11.24 -12.05
CA GLN A 274 11.63 10.46 -13.16
C GLN A 274 10.49 9.69 -13.86
N ARG A 275 10.55 9.62 -15.19
CA ARG A 275 9.65 8.80 -16.00
C ARG A 275 10.41 7.63 -16.61
N LEU A 276 9.85 6.44 -16.53
CA LEU A 276 10.32 5.22 -17.16
C LEU A 276 9.19 4.69 -18.03
N THR A 277 9.51 4.21 -19.23
CA THR A 277 8.55 3.40 -19.97
C THR A 277 8.39 2.05 -19.28
N TRP A 278 7.28 1.36 -19.51
CA TRP A 278 7.09 -0.01 -19.01
C TRP A 278 8.21 -0.94 -19.49
N ASP A 279 8.62 -0.81 -20.75
CA ASP A 279 9.72 -1.60 -21.32
C ASP A 279 11.04 -1.34 -20.59
N ASP A 280 11.39 -0.07 -20.32
CA ASP A 280 12.59 0.27 -19.55
C ASP A 280 12.53 -0.27 -18.12
N ALA A 281 11.36 -0.17 -17.45
CA ALA A 281 11.17 -0.68 -16.11
C ALA A 281 11.35 -2.21 -16.06
N MET A 282 10.77 -2.93 -17.00
CA MET A 282 10.90 -4.38 -17.11
C MET A 282 12.30 -4.81 -17.54
N ASP A 283 12.93 -4.09 -18.47
CA ASP A 283 14.27 -4.42 -18.93
C ASP A 283 15.34 -4.21 -17.85
N ARG A 284 15.31 -3.07 -17.17
CA ARG A 284 16.32 -2.65 -16.20
C ARG A 284 16.09 -3.16 -14.78
N PHE A 285 14.84 -3.35 -14.38
CA PHE A 285 14.50 -3.67 -12.98
C PHE A 285 13.71 -4.97 -12.82
N GLY A 286 13.19 -5.53 -13.93
CA GLY A 286 12.38 -6.75 -13.93
C GLY A 286 11.02 -6.60 -13.28
N SER A 287 10.52 -5.36 -13.17
CA SER A 287 9.25 -5.03 -12.53
C SER A 287 8.72 -3.69 -13.04
N ASP A 288 7.42 -3.60 -13.22
CA ASP A 288 6.67 -2.36 -13.44
C ASP A 288 6.59 -1.44 -12.20
N LYS A 289 7.12 -1.91 -11.07
CA LYS A 289 7.18 -1.18 -9.78
C LYS A 289 8.61 -1.16 -9.26
N PRO A 290 9.55 -0.48 -9.96
CA PRO A 290 10.95 -0.52 -9.60
C PRO A 290 11.24 0.20 -8.28
N ASP A 291 12.01 -0.42 -7.40
CA ASP A 291 12.59 0.28 -6.25
C ASP A 291 13.88 0.99 -6.67
N LEU A 292 13.83 2.31 -6.74
CA LEU A 292 14.94 3.15 -7.18
C LEU A 292 15.80 3.69 -6.02
N ARG A 293 15.62 3.19 -4.79
CA ARG A 293 16.44 3.58 -3.65
C ARG A 293 17.89 3.11 -3.76
N PHE A 294 18.12 2.09 -4.55
CA PHE A 294 19.44 1.50 -4.81
C PHE A 294 19.62 1.14 -6.29
N GLY A 295 20.85 0.94 -6.73
CA GLY A 295 21.20 0.51 -8.07
C GLY A 295 20.90 -0.98 -8.34
N MET A 296 21.88 -1.73 -8.87
CA MET A 296 21.80 -3.16 -9.19
C MET A 296 20.76 -3.46 -10.29
N GLU A 297 20.87 -2.73 -11.41
CA GLU A 297 20.02 -2.97 -12.58
C GLU A 297 20.32 -4.34 -13.22
N LEU A 298 19.33 -4.92 -13.87
CA LEU A 298 19.47 -6.09 -14.70
C LEU A 298 20.33 -5.75 -15.93
N LYS A 299 21.35 -6.56 -16.20
CA LYS A 299 22.24 -6.38 -17.37
C LYS A 299 22.03 -7.52 -18.33
N ASN A 300 21.73 -7.19 -19.61
CA ASN A 300 21.61 -8.20 -20.65
C ASN A 300 23.01 -8.62 -21.10
N VAL A 301 23.30 -9.89 -20.98
CA VAL A 301 24.59 -10.50 -21.36
C VAL A 301 24.44 -11.55 -22.45
N SER A 302 23.29 -11.61 -23.11
CA SER A 302 23.01 -12.61 -24.16
C SER A 302 24.07 -12.59 -25.28
N GLU A 303 24.51 -11.40 -25.71
CA GLU A 303 25.58 -11.27 -26.70
C GLU A 303 26.95 -11.67 -26.14
N ALA A 304 27.25 -11.30 -24.89
CA ALA A 304 28.54 -11.59 -24.26
C ALA A 304 28.78 -13.09 -24.03
N VAL A 305 27.72 -13.88 -23.95
CA VAL A 305 27.82 -15.35 -23.78
C VAL A 305 27.71 -16.12 -25.09
N GLN A 306 27.58 -15.45 -26.23
CA GLN A 306 27.60 -16.13 -27.53
C GLN A 306 28.92 -16.87 -27.73
N GLY A 307 28.83 -18.07 -28.31
CA GLY A 307 29.99 -18.92 -28.55
C GLY A 307 30.52 -19.66 -27.32
N CYS A 308 29.94 -19.46 -26.13
CA CYS A 308 30.28 -20.29 -24.96
C CYS A 308 29.86 -21.76 -25.18
N THR A 309 30.41 -22.68 -24.40
CA THR A 309 30.07 -24.11 -24.47
C THR A 309 28.97 -24.51 -23.47
N PHE A 310 28.39 -23.56 -22.75
CA PHE A 310 27.33 -23.81 -21.76
C PHE A 310 25.96 -23.95 -22.47
N GLN A 311 25.54 -25.19 -22.68
CA GLN A 311 24.36 -25.55 -23.47
C GLN A 311 23.06 -24.91 -22.97
N VAL A 312 22.93 -24.66 -21.66
CA VAL A 312 21.72 -24.04 -21.11
C VAL A 312 21.51 -22.64 -21.71
N PHE A 313 22.56 -21.81 -21.77
CA PHE A 313 22.46 -20.46 -22.32
C PHE A 313 22.22 -20.50 -23.85
N ASN A 314 22.96 -21.35 -24.54
CA ASN A 314 22.81 -21.49 -26.00
C ASN A 314 21.39 -21.92 -26.39
N ASN A 315 20.83 -22.91 -25.69
CA ASN A 315 19.47 -23.39 -25.97
C ASN A 315 18.40 -22.31 -25.70
N VAL A 316 18.56 -21.53 -24.63
CA VAL A 316 17.63 -20.44 -24.31
C VAL A 316 17.68 -19.37 -25.40
N ILE A 317 18.87 -18.93 -25.79
CA ILE A 317 19.04 -17.90 -26.84
C ILE A 317 18.51 -18.40 -28.18
N ALA A 318 18.79 -19.63 -28.56
CA ALA A 318 18.32 -20.24 -29.81
C ALA A 318 16.78 -20.34 -29.89
N ASN A 319 16.10 -20.40 -28.74
CA ASN A 319 14.63 -20.42 -28.66
C ASN A 319 14.00 -19.04 -28.39
N GLY A 320 14.74 -17.95 -28.64
CA GLY A 320 14.23 -16.58 -28.48
C GLY A 320 14.13 -16.09 -27.04
N GLY A 321 14.77 -16.80 -26.09
CA GLY A 321 14.94 -16.32 -24.73
C GLY A 321 16.14 -15.39 -24.57
N GLN A 322 16.43 -14.99 -23.34
CA GLN A 322 17.54 -14.09 -23.01
C GLN A 322 18.33 -14.57 -21.80
N VAL A 323 19.56 -14.09 -21.70
CA VAL A 323 20.41 -14.27 -20.51
C VAL A 323 20.68 -12.90 -19.93
N LYS A 324 20.20 -12.68 -18.71
CA LYS A 324 20.50 -11.46 -17.95
C LYS A 324 21.14 -11.81 -16.60
N CYS A 325 21.78 -10.82 -16.00
CA CYS A 325 22.34 -10.95 -14.66
C CYS A 325 22.10 -9.67 -13.84
N ILE A 326 22.27 -9.80 -12.53
CA ILE A 326 22.50 -8.68 -11.62
C ILE A 326 23.93 -8.75 -11.10
N ASN A 327 24.56 -7.57 -10.91
CA ASN A 327 25.87 -7.43 -10.30
C ASN A 327 25.73 -7.01 -8.84
N VAL A 328 26.06 -7.92 -7.93
CA VAL A 328 26.08 -7.66 -6.49
C VAL A 328 27.48 -7.22 -6.10
N LYS A 329 27.68 -5.92 -6.02
CA LYS A 329 28.97 -5.29 -5.73
C LYS A 329 29.55 -5.76 -4.40
N GLY A 330 30.86 -6.12 -4.41
CA GLY A 330 31.60 -6.49 -3.22
C GLY A 330 31.05 -7.73 -2.48
N TYR A 331 30.50 -8.73 -3.18
CA TYR A 331 29.90 -9.91 -2.55
C TYR A 331 30.39 -11.26 -3.14
N ALA A 332 31.62 -11.26 -3.67
CA ALA A 332 32.24 -12.48 -4.21
C ALA A 332 32.50 -13.57 -3.16
N ASP A 333 32.49 -13.24 -1.89
CA ASP A 333 32.77 -14.15 -0.76
C ASP A 333 31.52 -14.88 -0.23
N ILE A 334 30.36 -14.72 -0.89
CA ILE A 334 29.10 -15.37 -0.50
C ILE A 334 29.30 -16.91 -0.35
N PRO A 335 28.84 -17.51 0.78
CA PRO A 335 28.98 -18.95 0.98
C PRO A 335 28.13 -19.76 -0.01
N ARG A 336 28.62 -20.92 -0.43
CA ARG A 336 27.94 -21.85 -1.35
C ARG A 336 26.50 -22.16 -0.93
N ARG A 337 26.27 -22.38 0.36
CA ARG A 337 24.91 -22.64 0.89
C ARG A 337 23.92 -21.53 0.56
N GLN A 338 24.36 -20.27 0.69
CA GLN A 338 23.49 -19.13 0.37
C GLN A 338 23.21 -19.03 -1.14
N LEU A 339 24.17 -19.37 -2.00
CA LEU A 339 23.92 -19.46 -3.45
C LEU A 339 22.87 -20.53 -3.77
N ASP A 340 22.94 -21.69 -3.11
CA ASP A 340 21.95 -22.76 -3.30
C ASP A 340 20.53 -22.35 -2.79
N GLU A 341 20.46 -21.53 -1.74
CA GLU A 341 19.20 -20.90 -1.28
C GLU A 341 18.65 -19.92 -2.33
N LEU A 342 19.50 -19.11 -2.96
CA LEU A 342 19.10 -18.17 -4.02
C LEU A 342 18.63 -18.90 -5.29
N VAL A 343 19.20 -20.05 -5.63
CA VAL A 343 18.69 -20.90 -6.74
C VAL A 343 17.25 -21.31 -6.47
N LYS A 344 16.95 -21.78 -5.24
CA LYS A 344 15.57 -22.15 -4.85
C LYS A 344 14.63 -20.93 -4.86
N PHE A 345 15.13 -19.79 -4.41
CA PHE A 345 14.38 -18.52 -4.43
C PHE A 345 13.96 -18.13 -5.85
N CYS A 346 14.89 -18.16 -6.82
CA CYS A 346 14.56 -17.89 -8.23
C CYS A 346 13.53 -18.88 -8.79
N GLY A 347 13.56 -20.14 -8.33
CA GLY A 347 12.59 -21.18 -8.73
C GLY A 347 11.14 -20.83 -8.38
N ILE A 348 10.90 -20.05 -7.31
CA ILE A 348 9.55 -19.57 -6.93
C ILE A 348 8.94 -18.69 -8.03
N TYR A 349 9.80 -17.96 -8.77
CA TYR A 349 9.43 -17.07 -9.86
C TYR A 349 9.51 -17.71 -11.25
N GLY A 350 9.60 -19.03 -11.32
CA GLY A 350 9.55 -19.82 -12.55
C GLY A 350 10.89 -20.11 -13.22
N ALA A 351 12.01 -19.61 -12.67
CA ALA A 351 13.33 -19.92 -13.23
C ALA A 351 13.69 -21.39 -13.00
N LYS A 352 14.15 -22.08 -14.07
CA LYS A 352 14.60 -23.47 -14.01
C LYS A 352 15.94 -23.64 -13.28
N GLY A 353 16.67 -22.54 -13.08
CA GLY A 353 17.95 -22.49 -12.39
C GLY A 353 18.50 -21.06 -12.36
N MET A 354 19.50 -20.85 -11.52
CA MET A 354 20.29 -19.62 -11.44
C MET A 354 21.77 -19.98 -11.49
N ALA A 355 22.49 -19.38 -12.43
CA ALA A 355 23.95 -19.51 -12.52
C ALA A 355 24.63 -18.33 -11.80
N TRP A 356 25.91 -18.47 -11.48
CA TRP A 356 26.66 -17.42 -10.80
C TRP A 356 28.14 -17.43 -11.20
N LEU A 357 28.78 -16.24 -11.16
CA LEU A 357 30.21 -16.05 -11.27
C LEU A 357 30.68 -15.15 -10.12
N GLN A 358 31.67 -15.61 -9.35
CA GLN A 358 32.35 -14.82 -8.34
C GLN A 358 33.67 -14.29 -8.92
N PHE A 359 33.98 -13.04 -8.68
CA PHE A 359 35.19 -12.34 -9.08
C PHE A 359 35.99 -11.95 -7.82
N PRO A 360 36.77 -12.86 -7.22
CA PRO A 360 37.49 -12.58 -5.98
C PRO A 360 38.44 -11.37 -6.11
N ALA A 361 38.69 -10.69 -4.99
CA ALA A 361 39.55 -9.51 -4.96
C ALA A 361 41.00 -9.83 -5.40
N GLU A 362 41.46 -11.06 -5.12
CA GLU A 362 42.76 -11.59 -5.53
C GLU A 362 42.86 -11.94 -7.03
N GLY A 363 41.76 -11.83 -7.76
CA GLY A 363 41.64 -12.09 -9.20
C GLY A 363 41.13 -13.49 -9.54
N GLY A 364 40.91 -13.70 -10.83
CA GLY A 364 40.32 -14.93 -11.38
C GLY A 364 38.80 -14.97 -11.29
N VAL A 365 38.21 -16.10 -11.70
CA VAL A 365 36.77 -16.33 -11.68
C VAL A 365 36.49 -17.68 -11.01
N LYS A 366 35.62 -17.66 -10.01
CA LYS A 366 35.16 -18.88 -9.31
C LYS A 366 33.71 -19.18 -9.68
N SER A 367 33.47 -20.35 -10.27
CA SER A 367 32.12 -20.89 -10.52
C SER A 367 32.21 -22.31 -11.07
N SER A 368 31.15 -23.09 -10.87
CA SER A 368 30.98 -24.39 -11.53
C SER A 368 30.82 -24.28 -13.05
N ILE A 369 30.38 -23.13 -13.56
CA ILE A 369 30.18 -22.90 -14.98
C ILE A 369 31.33 -22.13 -15.65
N ALA A 370 32.30 -21.60 -14.91
CA ALA A 370 33.41 -20.80 -15.46
C ALA A 370 34.14 -21.50 -16.60
N LYS A 371 34.33 -22.82 -16.50
CA LYS A 371 35.01 -23.68 -17.51
C LYS A 371 34.33 -23.70 -18.88
N PHE A 372 33.11 -23.22 -19.00
CA PHE A 372 32.34 -23.19 -20.26
C PHE A 372 32.50 -21.87 -21.03
N PHE A 373 33.19 -20.88 -20.45
CA PHE A 373 33.44 -19.58 -21.04
C PHE A 373 34.89 -19.42 -21.46
N SER A 374 35.15 -18.86 -22.62
CA SER A 374 36.46 -18.40 -23.01
C SER A 374 36.84 -17.11 -22.28
N ASP A 375 38.12 -16.74 -22.34
CA ASP A 375 38.61 -15.48 -21.76
C ASP A 375 37.89 -14.28 -22.40
N GLU A 376 37.60 -14.33 -23.72
CA GLU A 376 36.83 -13.31 -24.43
C GLU A 376 35.41 -13.22 -23.91
N ASN A 377 34.72 -14.35 -23.64
CA ASN A 377 33.39 -14.34 -23.04
C ASN A 377 33.42 -13.69 -21.63
N ILE A 378 34.42 -14.06 -20.80
CA ILE A 378 34.53 -13.49 -19.45
C ILE A 378 34.76 -11.98 -19.51
N GLU A 379 35.63 -11.49 -20.40
CA GLU A 379 35.87 -10.05 -20.55
C GLU A 379 34.64 -9.31 -21.10
N ALA A 380 33.90 -9.92 -22.05
CA ALA A 380 32.65 -9.38 -22.56
C ALA A 380 31.58 -9.30 -21.47
N ILE A 381 31.43 -10.34 -20.63
CA ILE A 381 30.53 -10.36 -19.48
C ILE A 381 30.90 -9.26 -18.47
N LYS A 382 32.20 -9.15 -18.13
CA LYS A 382 32.69 -8.11 -17.20
C LYS A 382 32.33 -6.71 -17.70
N LYS A 383 32.53 -6.45 -18.98
CA LYS A 383 32.22 -5.17 -19.60
C LYS A 383 30.71 -4.88 -19.58
N ALA A 384 29.89 -5.87 -19.97
CA ALA A 384 28.43 -5.71 -20.04
C ALA A 384 27.79 -5.54 -18.65
N ALA A 385 28.32 -6.24 -17.64
CA ALA A 385 27.81 -6.20 -16.27
C ALA A 385 28.61 -5.24 -15.33
N GLU A 386 29.53 -4.45 -15.87
CA GLU A 386 30.33 -3.48 -15.11
C GLU A 386 31.01 -4.11 -13.87
N VAL A 387 31.69 -5.24 -14.07
CA VAL A 387 32.26 -6.06 -12.99
C VAL A 387 33.58 -5.49 -12.50
N GLU A 388 33.72 -5.44 -11.18
CA GLU A 388 34.95 -5.11 -10.46
C GLU A 388 35.43 -6.31 -9.63
N ALA A 389 36.69 -6.25 -9.17
CA ALA A 389 37.20 -7.25 -8.23
C ALA A 389 36.39 -7.21 -6.92
N GLY A 390 35.99 -8.38 -6.45
CA GLY A 390 35.11 -8.53 -5.29
C GLY A 390 33.63 -8.71 -5.64
N ASP A 391 33.21 -8.62 -6.91
CA ASP A 391 31.82 -8.67 -7.31
C ASP A 391 31.28 -10.11 -7.49
N LEU A 392 29.96 -10.24 -7.35
CA LEU A 392 29.20 -11.45 -7.64
C LEU A 392 28.18 -11.18 -8.74
N LEU A 393 28.22 -11.98 -9.82
CA LEU A 393 27.14 -12.00 -10.82
C LEU A 393 26.19 -13.16 -10.58
N LEU A 394 24.89 -12.88 -10.63
CA LEU A 394 23.81 -13.86 -10.56
C LEU A 394 23.00 -13.81 -11.87
N PHE A 395 22.91 -14.95 -12.56
CA PHE A 395 22.33 -15.05 -13.91
C PHE A 395 21.04 -15.86 -13.91
N VAL A 396 20.08 -15.42 -14.69
CA VAL A 396 18.92 -16.23 -15.09
C VAL A 396 18.84 -16.24 -16.63
N ALA A 397 18.57 -17.42 -17.17
CA ALA A 397 18.39 -17.65 -18.60
C ALA A 397 17.06 -18.34 -18.85
N ASP A 398 16.12 -17.67 -19.47
CA ASP A 398 14.77 -18.17 -19.78
C ASP A 398 14.05 -17.20 -20.75
N LYS A 399 12.73 -17.36 -20.91
CA LYS A 399 11.85 -16.38 -21.57
C LYS A 399 11.95 -15.00 -20.86
N PRO A 400 11.78 -13.87 -21.56
CA PRO A 400 11.89 -12.53 -20.98
C PRO A 400 11.07 -12.31 -19.69
N SER A 401 9.83 -12.80 -19.65
CA SER A 401 8.96 -12.67 -18.48
C SER A 401 9.49 -13.41 -17.24
N VAL A 402 10.04 -14.62 -17.42
CA VAL A 402 10.64 -15.40 -16.33
C VAL A 402 11.93 -14.77 -15.84
N VAL A 403 12.76 -14.26 -16.75
CA VAL A 403 14.01 -13.55 -16.41
C VAL A 403 13.69 -12.29 -15.60
N ALA A 404 12.73 -11.49 -16.07
CA ALA A 404 12.29 -10.28 -15.38
C ALA A 404 11.76 -10.59 -13.96
N ALA A 405 10.80 -11.51 -13.83
CA ALA A 405 10.22 -11.88 -12.55
C ALA A 405 11.28 -12.40 -11.55
N SER A 406 12.17 -13.29 -12.03
CA SER A 406 13.17 -13.92 -11.16
C SER A 406 14.29 -12.96 -10.74
N LEU A 407 14.87 -12.21 -11.68
CA LEU A 407 15.94 -11.26 -11.38
C LEU A 407 15.41 -10.00 -10.67
N GLY A 408 14.20 -9.54 -10.99
CA GLY A 408 13.56 -8.44 -10.29
C GLY A 408 13.35 -8.76 -8.80
N ALA A 409 12.83 -9.95 -8.48
CA ALA A 409 12.70 -10.41 -7.10
C ALA A 409 14.08 -10.62 -6.44
N LEU A 410 15.03 -11.23 -7.15
CA LEU A 410 16.38 -11.48 -6.65
C LEU A 410 17.12 -10.16 -6.34
N ARG A 411 16.93 -9.14 -7.16
CA ARG A 411 17.46 -7.78 -6.95
C ARG A 411 17.04 -7.21 -5.59
N ILE A 412 15.75 -7.31 -5.25
CA ILE A 412 15.22 -6.85 -3.97
C ILE A 412 15.75 -7.69 -2.81
N GLU A 413 15.80 -9.01 -2.97
CA GLU A 413 16.34 -9.93 -1.94
C GLU A 413 17.81 -9.62 -1.64
N MET A 414 18.62 -9.41 -2.67
CA MET A 414 20.03 -9.05 -2.50
C MET A 414 20.21 -7.68 -1.87
N ALA A 415 19.39 -6.71 -2.23
CA ALA A 415 19.42 -5.38 -1.62
C ALA A 415 19.10 -5.44 -0.11
N LYS A 416 18.13 -6.26 0.30
CA LYS A 416 17.82 -6.51 1.71
C LYS A 416 18.99 -7.16 2.45
N ARG A 417 19.54 -8.27 1.91
CA ARG A 417 20.67 -8.97 2.53
C ARG A 417 21.92 -8.09 2.68
N ARG A 418 22.11 -7.15 1.75
CA ARG A 418 23.24 -6.23 1.75
C ARG A 418 23.00 -4.92 2.48
N GLY A 419 21.79 -4.69 3.01
CA GLY A 419 21.42 -3.43 3.68
C GLY A 419 21.50 -2.20 2.76
N LEU A 420 21.21 -2.35 1.46
CA LEU A 420 21.31 -1.27 0.47
C LEU A 420 20.08 -0.37 0.44
N ILE A 421 19.00 -0.78 1.09
CA ILE A 421 17.73 -0.05 1.10
C ILE A 421 17.76 0.94 2.25
N ASP A 422 17.88 2.22 1.91
CA ASP A 422 17.71 3.31 2.88
C ASP A 422 16.21 3.52 3.17
N PRO A 423 15.72 3.29 4.39
CA PRO A 423 14.32 3.42 4.74
C PRO A 423 13.82 4.88 4.70
N ASP A 424 14.72 5.87 4.85
CA ASP A 424 14.36 7.27 4.87
C ASP A 424 14.34 7.92 3.48
N LYS A 425 14.90 7.23 2.47
CA LYS A 425 14.91 7.70 1.09
C LYS A 425 13.53 7.50 0.45
N LEU A 426 13.02 8.55 -0.17
CA LEU A 426 11.79 8.54 -0.96
C LEU A 426 12.15 8.62 -2.45
N ALA A 427 11.99 7.53 -3.16
CA ALA A 427 12.29 7.41 -4.57
C ALA A 427 10.99 7.25 -5.37
N PHE A 428 10.49 8.37 -5.89
CA PHE A 428 9.32 8.43 -6.76
C PHE A 428 9.71 8.22 -8.22
N THR A 429 8.86 7.54 -8.96
CA THR A 429 8.94 7.45 -10.42
C THR A 429 7.57 7.24 -11.02
N TRP A 430 7.39 7.69 -12.26
CA TRP A 430 6.28 7.27 -13.10
C TRP A 430 6.73 6.11 -13.97
N VAL A 431 5.87 5.11 -14.09
CA VAL A 431 5.94 4.12 -15.17
C VAL A 431 4.81 4.43 -16.13
N VAL A 432 5.17 4.58 -17.41
CA VAL A 432 4.24 5.01 -18.48
C VAL A 432 4.32 4.04 -19.65
N ASP A 433 3.43 4.22 -20.62
CA ASP A 433 3.48 3.43 -21.86
C ASP A 433 3.37 1.92 -21.63
N PHE A 434 2.36 1.53 -20.87
CA PHE A 434 2.08 0.11 -20.64
C PHE A 434 1.58 -0.58 -21.91
N PRO A 435 1.88 -1.87 -22.14
CA PRO A 435 1.15 -2.66 -23.13
C PRO A 435 -0.35 -2.57 -22.85
N MET A 436 -1.16 -2.39 -23.89
CA MET A 436 -2.61 -2.28 -23.74
C MET A 436 -3.26 -3.62 -23.41
N PHE A 437 -2.68 -4.69 -23.98
CA PHE A 437 -3.18 -6.05 -23.87
C PHE A 437 -2.08 -7.01 -23.46
N GLU A 438 -2.47 -8.04 -22.73
CA GLU A 438 -1.66 -9.23 -22.49
C GLU A 438 -2.36 -10.47 -23.05
N TYR A 439 -1.59 -11.45 -23.52
CA TYR A 439 -2.15 -12.70 -24.01
C TYR A 439 -2.34 -13.68 -22.87
N ASN A 440 -3.59 -14.07 -22.62
CA ASN A 440 -3.94 -15.08 -21.63
C ASN A 440 -3.82 -16.47 -22.27
N GLU A 441 -2.84 -17.25 -21.84
CA GLU A 441 -2.57 -18.60 -22.35
C GLU A 441 -3.68 -19.61 -22.05
N GLU A 442 -4.39 -19.44 -20.91
CA GLU A 442 -5.50 -20.33 -20.52
C GLU A 442 -6.75 -20.06 -21.34
N GLU A 443 -7.09 -18.79 -21.51
CA GLU A 443 -8.25 -18.35 -22.29
C GLU A 443 -7.97 -18.28 -23.79
N LYS A 444 -6.71 -18.35 -24.20
CA LYS A 444 -6.22 -18.25 -25.60
C LYS A 444 -6.72 -17.00 -26.33
N ARG A 445 -6.75 -15.86 -25.60
CA ARG A 445 -7.17 -14.57 -26.12
C ARG A 445 -6.38 -13.43 -25.47
N TYR A 446 -6.45 -12.26 -26.08
CA TYR A 446 -5.98 -11.04 -25.44
C TYR A 446 -6.97 -10.59 -24.35
N VAL A 447 -6.44 -10.07 -23.25
CA VAL A 447 -7.18 -9.39 -22.18
C VAL A 447 -6.59 -8.00 -21.97
N ALA A 448 -7.38 -7.07 -21.49
CA ALA A 448 -6.87 -5.73 -21.16
C ALA A 448 -5.92 -5.81 -19.97
N MET A 449 -4.75 -5.19 -20.08
CA MET A 449 -3.75 -5.20 -18.99
C MET A 449 -4.22 -4.39 -17.77
N HIS A 450 -4.92 -3.26 -17.99
CA HIS A 450 -5.49 -2.43 -16.92
C HIS A 450 -7.02 -2.50 -16.94
N HIS A 451 -7.62 -1.75 -17.86
CA HIS A 451 -9.08 -1.59 -17.93
C HIS A 451 -9.52 -1.43 -19.39
N PRO A 452 -10.66 -2.01 -19.82
CA PRO A 452 -11.09 -1.94 -21.22
C PRO A 452 -11.46 -0.54 -21.70
N PHE A 453 -11.54 0.45 -20.82
CA PHE A 453 -11.78 1.86 -21.17
C PHE A 453 -10.50 2.70 -21.26
N THR A 454 -9.34 2.10 -21.09
CA THR A 454 -8.03 2.76 -21.28
C THR A 454 -7.80 3.08 -22.74
N ALA A 455 -7.38 4.31 -23.06
CA ALA A 455 -7.11 4.71 -24.43
C ALA A 455 -5.77 4.13 -24.93
N PRO A 456 -5.74 3.60 -26.17
CA PRO A 456 -4.49 3.29 -26.83
C PRO A 456 -3.76 4.58 -27.22
N ARG A 457 -2.46 4.49 -27.49
CA ARG A 457 -1.74 5.55 -28.20
C ARG A 457 -2.35 5.79 -29.57
N ASP A 458 -2.35 7.04 -30.02
CA ASP A 458 -2.99 7.41 -31.29
C ASP A 458 -2.30 6.75 -32.51
N GLU A 459 -0.97 6.62 -32.45
CA GLU A 459 -0.16 5.94 -33.47
C GLU A 459 -0.44 4.44 -33.56
N ASP A 460 -0.90 3.81 -32.48
CA ASP A 460 -1.14 2.37 -32.39
C ASP A 460 -2.59 1.97 -32.78
N LEU A 461 -3.49 2.94 -33.00
CA LEU A 461 -4.88 2.67 -33.40
C LEU A 461 -5.03 1.70 -34.59
N PRO A 462 -4.18 1.74 -35.64
CA PRO A 462 -4.24 0.77 -36.75
C PRO A 462 -3.91 -0.67 -36.33
N LEU A 463 -3.20 -0.85 -35.21
CA LEU A 463 -2.72 -2.16 -34.76
C LEU A 463 -3.76 -2.90 -33.89
N LEU A 464 -4.81 -2.22 -33.41
CA LEU A 464 -5.79 -2.78 -32.47
C LEU A 464 -6.34 -4.15 -32.88
N LEU A 465 -6.66 -4.33 -34.16
CA LEU A 465 -7.23 -5.59 -34.68
C LEU A 465 -6.21 -6.44 -35.43
N THR A 466 -5.09 -5.85 -35.86
CA THR A 466 -4.10 -6.55 -36.69
C THR A 466 -2.93 -7.11 -35.90
N ASN A 467 -2.54 -6.44 -34.80
CA ASN A 467 -1.46 -6.87 -33.93
C ASN A 467 -1.66 -6.31 -32.50
N PRO A 468 -2.68 -6.78 -31.76
CA PRO A 468 -3.02 -6.25 -30.43
C PRO A 468 -1.85 -6.27 -29.44
N GLY A 469 -0.98 -7.28 -29.51
CA GLY A 469 0.19 -7.42 -28.62
C GLY A 469 1.27 -6.34 -28.78
N LYS A 470 1.14 -5.44 -29.77
CA LYS A 470 2.05 -4.30 -29.99
C LYS A 470 1.40 -2.94 -29.72
N VAL A 471 0.19 -2.94 -29.19
CA VAL A 471 -0.52 -1.70 -28.86
C VAL A 471 -0.13 -1.26 -27.44
N TYR A 472 0.30 -0.01 -27.31
CA TYR A 472 0.55 0.62 -26.02
C TYR A 472 -0.61 1.51 -25.58
N ALA A 473 -0.82 1.58 -24.29
CA ALA A 473 -1.86 2.37 -23.67
C ALA A 473 -1.34 3.72 -23.18
N LYS A 474 -2.19 4.74 -23.18
CA LYS A 474 -1.96 6.02 -22.47
C LYS A 474 -2.21 5.82 -20.96
N ALA A 475 -1.52 4.84 -20.36
CA ALA A 475 -1.61 4.48 -18.94
C ALA A 475 -0.34 4.91 -18.20
N TYR A 476 -0.49 5.19 -16.92
CA TYR A 476 0.58 5.69 -16.05
C TYR A 476 0.35 5.25 -14.61
N ASP A 477 1.42 4.75 -13.97
CA ASP A 477 1.44 4.37 -12.56
C ASP A 477 2.52 5.16 -11.82
N MET A 478 2.15 5.71 -10.65
CA MET A 478 3.11 6.32 -9.74
C MET A 478 3.64 5.28 -8.77
N VAL A 479 4.94 5.12 -8.76
CA VAL A 479 5.66 4.18 -7.90
C VAL A 479 6.47 4.92 -6.85
N LEU A 480 6.37 4.50 -5.61
CA LEU A 480 7.19 4.97 -4.49
C LEU A 480 7.87 3.78 -3.82
N ASN A 481 9.21 3.78 -3.82
CA ASN A 481 9.99 2.77 -3.10
C ASN A 481 9.64 1.31 -3.47
N GLY A 482 9.42 1.04 -4.75
CA GLY A 482 9.06 -0.30 -5.23
C GLY A 482 7.60 -0.68 -5.03
N THR A 483 6.74 0.29 -4.71
CA THR A 483 5.31 0.09 -4.49
C THR A 483 4.53 1.06 -5.35
N GLU A 484 3.59 0.55 -6.16
CA GLU A 484 2.59 1.37 -6.84
C GLU A 484 1.67 2.01 -5.80
N ILE A 485 1.67 3.33 -5.75
CA ILE A 485 0.82 4.10 -4.84
C ILE A 485 -0.44 4.65 -5.52
N GLY A 486 -0.44 4.69 -6.84
CA GLY A 486 -1.60 5.09 -7.64
C GLY A 486 -1.37 4.84 -9.11
N GLY A 487 -2.43 4.63 -9.85
CA GLY A 487 -2.39 4.39 -11.28
C GLY A 487 -3.64 4.90 -11.99
N GLY A 488 -3.48 5.15 -13.27
CA GLY A 488 -4.54 5.70 -14.10
C GLY A 488 -4.25 5.69 -15.59
N SER A 489 -5.12 6.31 -16.36
CA SER A 489 -4.97 6.43 -17.81
C SER A 489 -5.81 7.56 -18.39
N ILE A 490 -5.51 7.93 -19.63
CA ILE A 490 -6.50 8.58 -20.50
C ILE A 490 -7.55 7.54 -20.88
N ARG A 491 -8.84 7.96 -20.96
CA ARG A 491 -9.96 7.08 -21.27
C ARG A 491 -10.34 7.17 -22.72
N ILE A 492 -10.90 6.08 -23.24
CA ILE A 492 -11.56 6.12 -24.54
C ILE A 492 -12.86 6.91 -24.39
N HIS A 493 -13.00 7.99 -25.14
CA HIS A 493 -14.22 8.78 -25.24
C HIS A 493 -14.92 8.59 -26.61
N ARG A 494 -14.24 7.95 -27.57
CA ARG A 494 -14.74 7.68 -28.92
C ARG A 494 -15.33 6.28 -29.00
N ARG A 495 -16.60 6.18 -29.41
CA ARG A 495 -17.31 4.90 -29.53
C ARG A 495 -16.68 3.94 -30.55
N ASP A 496 -16.21 4.48 -31.68
CA ASP A 496 -15.57 3.66 -32.72
C ASP A 496 -14.27 2.99 -32.25
N VAL A 497 -13.50 3.68 -31.41
CA VAL A 497 -12.29 3.13 -30.79
C VAL A 497 -12.66 2.11 -29.71
N GLN A 498 -13.66 2.40 -28.87
CA GLN A 498 -14.11 1.49 -27.81
C GLN A 498 -14.61 0.16 -28.39
N LYS A 499 -15.35 0.20 -29.49
CA LYS A 499 -15.82 -1.01 -30.17
C LYS A 499 -14.65 -1.88 -30.63
N LYS A 500 -13.62 -1.30 -31.25
CA LYS A 500 -12.42 -2.04 -31.67
C LYS A 500 -11.66 -2.65 -30.49
N VAL A 501 -11.60 -1.96 -29.35
CA VAL A 501 -10.97 -2.50 -28.15
C VAL A 501 -11.74 -3.69 -27.60
N PHE A 502 -13.07 -3.64 -27.54
CA PHE A 502 -13.89 -4.78 -27.15
C PHE A 502 -13.70 -5.97 -28.09
N GLU A 503 -13.67 -5.73 -29.40
CA GLU A 503 -13.40 -6.76 -30.40
C GLU A 503 -12.01 -7.39 -30.20
N ALA A 504 -10.97 -6.59 -29.92
CA ALA A 504 -9.61 -7.07 -29.70
C ALA A 504 -9.49 -7.99 -28.48
N ILE A 505 -10.31 -7.77 -27.43
CA ILE A 505 -10.36 -8.65 -26.24
C ILE A 505 -11.43 -9.75 -26.34
N GLY A 506 -12.06 -9.90 -27.52
CA GLY A 506 -13.00 -11.00 -27.80
C GLY A 506 -14.39 -10.82 -27.18
N LEU A 507 -14.82 -9.59 -26.86
CA LEU A 507 -16.19 -9.29 -26.46
C LEU A 507 -17.07 -9.04 -27.68
N SER A 508 -18.20 -9.72 -27.79
CA SER A 508 -19.21 -9.44 -28.81
C SER A 508 -19.94 -8.12 -28.55
N ASP A 509 -20.59 -7.57 -29.58
CA ASP A 509 -21.37 -6.34 -29.45
C ASP A 509 -22.52 -6.54 -28.42
N GLU A 510 -23.13 -7.72 -28.38
CA GLU A 510 -24.19 -8.08 -27.43
C GLU A 510 -23.68 -8.12 -25.98
N GLU A 511 -22.54 -8.78 -25.76
CA GLU A 511 -21.91 -8.84 -24.43
C GLU A 511 -21.43 -7.47 -23.93
N ALA A 512 -20.86 -6.67 -24.82
CA ALA A 512 -20.46 -5.30 -24.51
C ALA A 512 -21.68 -4.42 -24.14
N GLN A 513 -22.78 -4.57 -24.88
CA GLN A 513 -24.02 -3.84 -24.62
C GLN A 513 -24.68 -4.29 -23.29
N GLU A 514 -24.66 -5.59 -22.98
CA GLU A 514 -25.20 -6.10 -21.71
C GLU A 514 -24.40 -5.58 -20.51
N LYS A 515 -23.07 -5.61 -20.57
CA LYS A 515 -22.18 -5.23 -19.48
C LYS A 515 -22.04 -3.73 -19.33
N PHE A 516 -21.82 -3.00 -20.43
CA PHE A 516 -21.41 -1.60 -20.46
C PHE A 516 -22.32 -0.69 -21.29
N GLY A 517 -23.48 -1.19 -21.76
CA GLY A 517 -24.36 -0.47 -22.69
C GLY A 517 -24.79 0.91 -22.18
N PHE A 518 -25.06 1.04 -20.88
CA PHE A 518 -25.44 2.31 -20.28
C PHE A 518 -24.34 3.39 -20.41
N MET A 519 -23.08 3.01 -20.29
CA MET A 519 -21.93 3.91 -20.45
C MET A 519 -21.68 4.21 -21.94
N MET A 520 -21.74 3.20 -22.80
CA MET A 520 -21.62 3.36 -24.25
C MET A 520 -22.70 4.31 -24.79
N ASN A 521 -23.92 4.20 -24.27
CA ASN A 521 -25.02 5.10 -24.62
C ASN A 521 -24.78 6.52 -24.12
N ALA A 522 -24.21 6.69 -22.90
CA ALA A 522 -23.87 8.01 -22.39
C ALA A 522 -22.82 8.72 -23.26
N PHE A 523 -21.87 8.00 -23.83
CA PHE A 523 -20.85 8.57 -24.72
C PHE A 523 -21.43 9.11 -26.03
N GLU A 524 -22.64 8.69 -26.43
CA GLU A 524 -23.34 9.25 -27.60
C GLU A 524 -23.80 10.71 -27.39
N TYR A 525 -23.87 11.17 -26.13
CA TYR A 525 -24.29 12.51 -25.77
C TYR A 525 -23.13 13.50 -25.59
N GLY A 526 -21.96 13.21 -26.15
CA GLY A 526 -20.83 14.14 -26.16
C GLY A 526 -19.90 13.98 -24.98
N ALA A 527 -19.32 12.78 -24.83
CA ALA A 527 -18.25 12.55 -23.85
C ALA A 527 -17.01 13.38 -24.22
N PRO A 528 -16.47 14.20 -23.29
CA PRO A 528 -15.24 14.92 -23.52
C PRO A 528 -14.02 13.97 -23.50
N PRO A 529 -12.88 14.34 -24.11
CA PRO A 529 -11.61 13.72 -23.77
C PRO A 529 -11.37 13.82 -22.27
N HIS A 530 -11.06 12.72 -21.60
CA HIS A 530 -10.86 12.70 -20.14
C HIS A 530 -9.86 11.62 -19.73
N GLY A 531 -9.31 11.80 -18.55
CA GLY A 531 -8.42 10.85 -17.91
C GLY A 531 -8.51 10.96 -16.40
N GLY A 532 -7.94 10.01 -15.72
CA GLY A 532 -7.99 10.00 -14.26
C GLY A 532 -7.00 9.04 -13.64
N LEU A 533 -6.97 9.07 -12.32
CA LEU A 533 -6.05 8.27 -11.52
C LEU A 533 -6.69 7.99 -10.16
N ALA A 534 -6.28 6.89 -9.54
CA ALA A 534 -6.65 6.58 -8.17
C ALA A 534 -5.40 6.29 -7.34
N PHE A 535 -5.26 6.96 -6.18
CA PHE A 535 -4.25 6.63 -5.18
C PHE A 535 -4.83 5.69 -4.11
N GLY A 536 -4.11 4.61 -3.81
CA GLY A 536 -4.41 3.77 -2.64
C GLY A 536 -4.07 4.51 -1.35
N LEU A 537 -5.07 5.15 -0.72
CA LEU A 537 -4.84 5.97 0.48
C LEU A 537 -4.20 5.15 1.61
N ASP A 538 -4.68 3.94 1.85
CA ASP A 538 -4.15 3.08 2.91
C ASP A 538 -2.68 2.75 2.69
N ARG A 539 -2.30 2.44 1.44
CA ARG A 539 -0.93 2.13 1.04
C ARG A 539 -0.02 3.36 1.15
N LEU A 540 -0.48 4.52 0.71
CA LEU A 540 0.26 5.78 0.85
C LEU A 540 0.54 6.09 2.32
N ILE A 541 -0.48 6.00 3.19
CA ILE A 541 -0.30 6.23 4.63
C ILE A 541 0.63 5.19 5.26
N MET A 542 0.55 3.92 4.86
CA MET A 542 1.45 2.86 5.32
C MET A 542 2.92 3.23 5.05
N ILE A 543 3.23 3.66 3.83
CA ILE A 543 4.60 4.07 3.46
C ILE A 543 5.01 5.34 4.21
N MET A 544 4.14 6.36 4.29
CA MET A 544 4.43 7.61 5.02
C MET A 544 4.66 7.39 6.52
N ALA A 545 3.97 6.42 7.11
CA ALA A 545 4.10 6.03 8.52
C ALA A 545 5.23 5.01 8.75
N GLN A 546 5.94 4.57 7.70
CA GLN A 546 6.98 3.53 7.74
C GLN A 546 6.47 2.23 8.41
N ARG A 547 5.31 1.72 7.95
CA ARG A 547 4.69 0.47 8.42
C ARG A 547 4.77 -0.61 7.38
N ASP A 548 4.84 -1.87 7.84
CA ASP A 548 4.93 -3.05 6.97
C ASP A 548 3.54 -3.59 6.56
N SER A 549 2.47 -3.09 7.19
CA SER A 549 1.11 -3.54 6.93
C SER A 549 0.11 -2.38 6.91
N ILE A 550 -0.82 -2.40 5.93
CA ILE A 550 -1.92 -1.43 5.90
C ILE A 550 -2.88 -1.58 7.08
N ARG A 551 -2.88 -2.72 7.80
CA ARG A 551 -3.68 -2.93 9.02
C ARG A 551 -3.28 -1.98 10.15
N ASP A 552 -2.05 -1.47 10.14
CA ASP A 552 -1.58 -0.50 11.14
C ASP A 552 -2.09 0.93 10.88
N VAL A 553 -2.60 1.22 9.69
CA VAL A 553 -3.09 2.55 9.29
C VAL A 553 -4.60 2.58 8.98
N ILE A 554 -5.29 1.47 9.20
CA ILE A 554 -6.74 1.33 9.13
C ILE A 554 -7.27 1.11 10.54
N ALA A 555 -8.31 1.86 10.94
CA ALA A 555 -8.83 1.78 12.30
C ALA A 555 -9.31 0.35 12.66
N PHE A 556 -10.13 -0.25 11.81
CA PHE A 556 -10.72 -1.58 12.01
C PHE A 556 -10.52 -2.44 10.76
N PRO A 557 -9.32 -3.00 10.55
CA PRO A 557 -9.02 -3.83 9.38
C PRO A 557 -9.53 -5.26 9.61
N LYS A 558 -9.65 -6.03 8.50
CA LYS A 558 -9.83 -7.47 8.55
C LYS A 558 -8.48 -8.19 8.72
N THR A 559 -8.53 -9.42 9.27
CA THR A 559 -7.38 -10.34 9.28
C THR A 559 -7.00 -10.78 7.87
N GLN A 560 -5.91 -11.53 7.74
CA GLN A 560 -5.52 -12.14 6.46
C GLN A 560 -6.57 -13.14 5.93
N SER A 561 -7.42 -13.70 6.79
CA SER A 561 -8.55 -14.56 6.42
C SER A 561 -9.86 -13.80 6.17
N ALA A 562 -9.80 -12.50 5.94
CA ALA A 562 -10.95 -11.61 5.71
C ALA A 562 -11.97 -11.56 6.87
N SER A 563 -11.53 -11.83 8.11
CA SER A 563 -12.39 -11.85 9.29
C SER A 563 -12.14 -10.66 10.20
N ASP A 564 -13.18 -10.19 10.89
CA ASP A 564 -13.09 -9.22 11.98
C ASP A 564 -13.21 -9.95 13.31
N LEU A 565 -12.11 -10.05 14.05
CA LEU A 565 -12.05 -10.77 15.33
C LEU A 565 -12.75 -10.04 16.47
N MET A 566 -12.96 -8.74 16.35
CA MET A 566 -13.62 -7.91 17.36
C MET A 566 -15.15 -8.06 17.27
N THR A 567 -15.69 -7.93 16.05
CA THR A 567 -17.14 -8.01 15.80
C THR A 567 -17.60 -9.41 15.41
N GLN A 568 -16.67 -10.34 15.18
CA GLN A 568 -16.91 -11.70 14.69
C GLN A 568 -17.59 -11.75 13.30
N ALA A 569 -17.26 -10.76 12.44
CA ALA A 569 -17.72 -10.76 11.05
C ALA A 569 -16.73 -11.52 10.14
N PRO A 570 -17.21 -12.29 9.11
CA PRO A 570 -18.60 -12.57 8.81
C PRO A 570 -19.23 -13.55 9.82
N ASN A 571 -20.57 -13.45 10.01
CA ASN A 571 -21.32 -14.26 10.94
C ASN A 571 -22.59 -14.80 10.28
N ASP A 572 -23.21 -15.77 10.92
CA ASP A 572 -24.51 -16.32 10.50
C ASP A 572 -25.60 -15.24 10.57
N VAL A 573 -26.56 -15.35 9.68
CA VAL A 573 -27.74 -14.49 9.66
C VAL A 573 -28.99 -15.32 9.92
N ASP A 574 -30.03 -14.69 10.47
CA ASP A 574 -31.29 -15.33 10.79
C ASP A 574 -31.95 -15.88 9.52
N GLU A 575 -32.47 -17.10 9.58
CA GLU A 575 -33.21 -17.74 8.47
C GLU A 575 -34.41 -16.93 8.00
N LYS A 576 -35.04 -16.14 8.89
CA LYS A 576 -36.11 -15.22 8.51
C LYS A 576 -35.62 -14.16 7.55
N GLN A 577 -34.44 -13.58 7.81
CA GLN A 577 -33.81 -12.61 6.92
C GLN A 577 -33.46 -13.24 5.55
N LEU A 578 -32.93 -14.47 5.54
CA LEU A 578 -32.66 -15.20 4.29
C LEU A 578 -33.92 -15.43 3.48
N ARG A 579 -35.02 -15.83 4.13
CA ARG A 579 -36.33 -16.01 3.48
C ARG A 579 -36.88 -14.69 2.93
N GLU A 580 -36.76 -13.60 3.67
CA GLU A 580 -37.18 -12.27 3.21
C GLU A 580 -36.37 -11.77 2.00
N LEU A 581 -35.13 -12.23 1.87
CA LEU A 581 -34.24 -11.96 0.73
C LEU A 581 -34.41 -12.97 -0.42
N HIS A 582 -35.26 -13.99 -0.26
CA HIS A 582 -35.48 -15.09 -1.22
C HIS A 582 -34.20 -15.87 -1.57
N ILE A 583 -33.28 -16.05 -0.61
CA ILE A 583 -32.02 -16.77 -0.78
C ILE A 583 -31.91 -17.95 0.22
N LYS A 584 -31.07 -18.93 -0.12
CA LYS A 584 -30.66 -20.03 0.74
C LYS A 584 -29.15 -20.18 0.70
N THR A 585 -28.56 -20.51 1.86
CA THR A 585 -27.18 -20.95 1.91
C THR A 585 -27.05 -22.39 1.41
N SER A 586 -26.06 -22.64 0.57
CA SER A 586 -25.67 -23.99 0.15
C SER A 586 -24.23 -24.24 0.56
N LEU A 587 -24.03 -24.95 1.67
CA LEU A 587 -22.69 -25.39 2.07
C LEU A 587 -22.38 -26.66 1.25
N LEU A 588 -21.44 -26.53 0.30
CA LEU A 588 -20.81 -27.71 -0.29
C LEU A 588 -20.05 -28.41 0.84
N MET A 589 -20.57 -29.49 1.37
CA MET A 589 -19.81 -30.34 2.30
C MET A 589 -18.53 -30.75 1.59
N LYS A 590 -17.37 -30.33 2.14
CA LYS A 590 -16.09 -30.93 1.77
C LYS A 590 -16.25 -32.43 2.02
N LYS A 591 -16.27 -33.25 0.96
CA LYS A 591 -16.12 -34.70 1.11
C LYS A 591 -14.84 -34.92 1.88
N ASP A 592 -14.96 -35.48 3.06
CA ASP A 592 -13.85 -35.94 3.88
C ASP A 592 -12.94 -36.77 2.99
N LYS A 593 -11.70 -36.32 2.83
CA LYS A 593 -10.61 -37.17 2.35
C LYS A 593 -10.12 -37.99 3.54
N GLU A 594 -10.99 -38.84 4.03
CA GLU A 594 -10.62 -40.04 4.78
C GLU A 594 -10.90 -41.23 3.88
N ASP A 595 -9.89 -42.10 3.71
CA ASP A 595 -9.75 -43.32 2.96
C ASP A 595 -9.07 -43.21 1.58
N LYS A 596 -7.74 -43.06 1.62
CA LYS A 596 -6.83 -44.00 0.96
C LYS A 596 -5.40 -43.84 1.48
#